data_524964b2c049ec2fe9aacb454ddb8978
#
_entry.id   524964b2c049ec2fe9aacb454ddb8978
#
_cell.length_a   1.000
_cell.length_b   1.000
_cell.length_c   1.000
_cell.angle_alpha   90.00
_cell.angle_beta   90.00
_cell.angle_gamma   90.00
#
_symmetry.space_group_name_H-M   'P 1'
#
loop_
_entity.id
_entity.type
_entity.pdbx_description
1 polymer ?
#
loop_
_entity_poly.entity_id
_entity_poly.type
_entity_poly.pdbx_seq_one_letter_code
_entity_poly.pdbx_strand_id
1 'polypeptide(L)'
;GYDNNRLANTVDADYFASLNTDLSKPLYNYATQERTAPGSTFKMVSSVAGLDTGVITLTTQIMDKGVYENISNHPRCWALNHGYTHGLINVSEALRDSCNYFFYDVGYRLATNNFSTSYDDATGISKIQEYASLLGLDETTGVEIEENDPQIADEYPVMATIGQSNNNYATIQLGR
;
A
#
# COMPACT_ATOMS: atom_id res chain seq x y z
N GLY A 1 3.35 24.93 -5.97
CA GLY A 1 4.64 25.38 -5.47
C GLY A 1 4.68 26.90 -5.30
N TYR A 2 5.74 27.45 -4.74
CA TYR A 2 5.92 28.87 -4.45
C TYR A 2 7.27 29.38 -4.94
N ASP A 3 7.42 30.72 -5.05
CA ASP A 3 8.67 31.35 -5.46
C ASP A 3 9.60 31.56 -4.28
N ASN A 4 10.64 30.74 -4.19
CA ASN A 4 11.65 30.81 -3.12
C ASN A 4 12.39 32.17 -3.10
N ASN A 5 12.56 32.86 -4.25
CA ASN A 5 13.28 34.11 -4.30
C ASN A 5 12.57 35.23 -3.52
N ARG A 6 11.25 35.17 -3.41
CA ARG A 6 10.45 36.11 -2.63
C ARG A 6 10.55 35.90 -1.11
N LEU A 7 11.08 34.75 -0.67
CA LEU A 7 11.22 34.38 0.73
C LEU A 7 12.68 34.30 1.20
N ALA A 8 13.65 34.23 0.29
CA ALA A 8 15.03 33.86 0.60
C ALA A 8 15.86 34.99 1.28
N ASN A 9 15.78 36.23 0.82
CA ASN A 9 16.66 37.32 1.29
C ASN A 9 15.92 38.40 2.10
N THR A 10 14.73 38.74 1.66
CA THR A 10 13.83 39.64 2.38
C THR A 10 12.45 39.02 2.30
N VAL A 11 11.94 38.55 3.42
CA VAL A 11 10.63 37.90 3.46
C VAL A 11 9.57 38.90 3.01
N ASP A 12 8.97 38.63 1.85
CA ASP A 12 7.76 39.30 1.38
C ASP A 12 6.59 38.86 2.27
N ALA A 13 6.26 39.68 3.28
CA ALA A 13 5.28 39.33 4.31
C ALA A 13 3.87 39.08 3.72
N ASP A 14 3.46 39.87 2.73
CA ASP A 14 2.16 39.72 2.09
C ASP A 14 2.09 38.41 1.28
N TYR A 15 3.18 38.09 0.58
CA TYR A 15 3.30 36.83 -0.15
C TYR A 15 3.31 35.64 0.82
N PHE A 16 4.08 35.69 1.90
CA PHE A 16 4.10 34.63 2.91
C PHE A 16 2.71 34.42 3.53
N ALA A 17 2.01 35.51 3.87
CA ALA A 17 0.65 35.45 4.39
C ALA A 17 -0.31 34.79 3.37
N SER A 18 -0.16 35.13 2.08
CA SER A 18 -0.97 34.51 1.02
C SER A 18 -0.75 33.00 0.92
N LEU A 19 0.50 32.54 1.05
CA LEU A 19 0.85 31.11 1.03
C LEU A 19 0.29 30.35 2.25
N ASN A 20 0.27 30.98 3.42
CA ASN A 20 -0.28 30.39 4.64
C ASN A 20 -1.80 30.21 4.59
N THR A 21 -2.50 31.06 3.84
CA THR A 21 -3.97 30.99 3.68
C THR A 21 -4.41 30.23 2.45
N ASP A 22 -3.49 29.83 1.60
CA ASP A 22 -3.76 29.06 0.38
C ASP A 22 -4.21 27.63 0.73
N LEU A 23 -5.40 27.24 0.27
CA LEU A 23 -5.99 25.93 0.50
C LEU A 23 -5.17 24.78 -0.08
N SER A 24 -4.32 25.06 -1.10
CA SER A 24 -3.39 24.07 -1.66
C SER A 24 -2.18 23.79 -0.77
N LYS A 25 -2.04 24.52 0.35
CA LYS A 25 -0.94 24.38 1.32
C LYS A 25 0.45 24.35 0.67
N PRO A 26 0.83 25.37 -0.10
CA PRO A 26 2.06 25.32 -0.90
C PRO A 26 3.34 25.26 -0.04
N LEU A 27 3.28 25.64 1.23
CA LEU A 27 4.40 25.56 2.19
C LEU A 27 4.53 24.17 2.84
N TYR A 28 3.51 23.32 2.70
CA TYR A 28 3.54 21.96 3.24
C TYR A 28 4.48 21.07 2.43
N ASN A 29 5.42 20.42 3.10
CA ASN A 29 6.35 19.52 2.43
C ASN A 29 5.71 18.14 2.20
N TYR A 30 5.01 17.99 1.09
CA TYR A 30 4.36 16.72 0.72
C TYR A 30 5.33 15.54 0.63
N ALA A 31 6.60 15.78 0.33
CA ALA A 31 7.58 14.71 0.17
C ALA A 31 7.97 14.04 1.49
N THR A 32 7.91 14.77 2.60
CA THR A 32 8.35 14.27 3.90
C THR A 32 7.24 14.21 4.95
N GLN A 33 6.17 15.00 4.78
CA GLN A 33 5.14 15.16 5.82
C GLN A 33 3.78 14.56 5.41
N GLU A 34 3.53 14.33 4.10
CA GLU A 34 2.26 13.77 3.67
C GLU A 34 2.18 12.26 3.97
N ARG A 35 1.03 11.80 4.38
CA ARG A 35 0.73 10.38 4.56
C ARG A 35 -0.38 9.99 3.60
N THR A 36 -0.05 9.15 2.63
CA THR A 36 -1.02 8.62 1.67
C THR A 36 -0.93 7.11 1.61
N ALA A 37 -2.04 6.48 1.24
CA ALA A 37 -2.04 5.06 0.95
C ALA A 37 -1.05 4.77 -0.20
N PRO A 38 -0.18 3.77 -0.04
CA PRO A 38 0.72 3.36 -1.11
C PRO A 38 -0.03 2.78 -2.31
N GLY A 39 -1.24 2.26 -2.10
CA GLY A 39 -2.00 1.58 -3.14
C GLY A 39 -1.18 0.45 -3.76
N SER A 40 -1.32 0.26 -5.08
CA SER A 40 -0.70 -0.85 -5.81
C SER A 40 0.83 -0.88 -5.78
N THR A 41 1.52 0.18 -5.35
CA THR A 41 2.97 0.12 -5.17
C THR A 41 3.37 -0.83 -4.04
N PHE A 42 2.49 -1.05 -3.06
CA PHE A 42 2.70 -2.00 -1.98
C PHE A 42 2.71 -3.47 -2.43
N LYS A 43 2.19 -3.78 -3.61
CA LYS A 43 2.18 -5.14 -4.16
C LYS A 43 3.58 -5.72 -4.34
N MET A 44 4.60 -4.88 -4.46
CA MET A 44 6.00 -5.33 -4.46
C MET A 44 6.38 -5.97 -3.13
N VAL A 45 6.02 -5.33 -2.00
CA VAL A 45 6.23 -5.88 -0.65
C VAL A 45 5.46 -7.20 -0.49
N SER A 46 4.20 -7.20 -0.90
CA SER A 46 3.33 -8.39 -0.83
C SER A 46 3.85 -9.56 -1.68
N SER A 47 4.49 -9.25 -2.82
CA SER A 47 5.14 -10.27 -3.66
C SER A 47 6.33 -10.90 -2.95
N VAL A 48 7.18 -10.07 -2.33
CA VAL A 48 8.33 -10.57 -1.55
C VAL A 48 7.84 -11.43 -0.40
N ALA A 49 6.87 -10.95 0.39
CA ALA A 49 6.29 -11.71 1.49
C ALA A 49 5.73 -13.06 1.02
N GLY A 50 4.95 -13.05 -0.07
CA GLY A 50 4.36 -14.28 -0.61
C GLY A 50 5.37 -15.29 -1.14
N LEU A 51 6.43 -14.83 -1.79
CA LEU A 51 7.49 -15.67 -2.35
C LEU A 51 8.41 -16.23 -1.26
N ASP A 52 8.85 -15.41 -0.33
CA ASP A 52 9.82 -15.80 0.71
C ASP A 52 9.18 -16.71 1.76
N THR A 53 7.91 -16.46 2.14
CA THR A 53 7.16 -17.38 3.01
C THR A 53 6.76 -18.69 2.31
N GLY A 54 6.92 -18.78 0.99
CA GLY A 54 6.55 -19.94 0.20
C GLY A 54 5.05 -20.15 0.00
N VAL A 55 4.20 -19.18 0.36
CA VAL A 55 2.74 -19.27 0.10
C VAL A 55 2.42 -19.13 -1.38
N ILE A 56 3.32 -18.56 -2.15
CA ILE A 56 3.37 -18.61 -3.61
C ILE A 56 4.81 -18.89 -4.09
N THR A 57 4.92 -19.32 -5.34
CA THR A 57 6.19 -19.46 -6.07
C THR A 57 6.12 -18.62 -7.35
N LEU A 58 7.23 -18.47 -8.07
CA LEU A 58 7.25 -17.78 -9.37
C LEU A 58 6.32 -18.42 -10.40
N THR A 59 6.02 -19.71 -10.25
CA THR A 59 5.16 -20.49 -11.15
C THR A 59 3.73 -20.69 -10.62
N THR A 60 3.46 -20.24 -9.39
CA THR A 60 2.10 -20.30 -8.85
C THR A 60 1.16 -19.48 -9.73
N GLN A 61 0.09 -20.12 -10.22
CA GLN A 61 -0.95 -19.46 -11.00
C GLN A 61 -2.23 -19.34 -10.18
N ILE A 62 -2.85 -18.17 -10.22
CA ILE A 62 -4.12 -17.87 -9.54
C ILE A 62 -5.09 -17.36 -10.61
N MET A 63 -6.30 -17.92 -10.62
CA MET A 63 -7.37 -17.53 -11.53
C MET A 63 -8.11 -16.30 -10.95
N ASP A 64 -7.97 -15.14 -11.60
CA ASP A 64 -8.78 -13.96 -11.30
C ASP A 64 -10.23 -14.18 -11.75
N LYS A 65 -11.14 -14.28 -10.79
CA LYS A 65 -12.59 -14.43 -11.00
C LYS A 65 -13.34 -13.11 -10.87
N GLY A 66 -12.61 -12.01 -10.67
CA GLY A 66 -13.16 -10.67 -10.49
C GLY A 66 -13.57 -10.34 -9.06
N VAL A 67 -14.29 -11.21 -8.39
CA VAL A 67 -14.71 -11.09 -6.97
C VAL A 67 -13.99 -12.13 -6.13
N TYR A 68 -13.35 -11.70 -5.03
CA TYR A 68 -12.67 -12.61 -4.11
C TYR A 68 -13.62 -13.02 -2.99
N GLU A 69 -14.09 -14.26 -3.03
CA GLU A 69 -15.20 -14.76 -2.18
C GLU A 69 -14.73 -15.38 -0.84
N ASN A 70 -13.43 -15.56 -0.62
CA ASN A 70 -12.92 -16.25 0.57
C ASN A 70 -12.99 -15.39 1.85
N ILE A 71 -13.34 -14.11 1.75
CA ILE A 71 -13.56 -13.21 2.88
C ILE A 71 -14.91 -12.50 2.76
N SER A 72 -15.47 -12.13 3.92
CA SER A 72 -16.88 -11.67 4.02
C SER A 72 -17.22 -10.40 3.24
N ASN A 73 -16.27 -9.52 2.96
CA ASN A 73 -16.49 -8.28 2.22
C ASN A 73 -16.40 -8.43 0.70
N HIS A 74 -16.08 -9.62 0.21
CA HIS A 74 -16.03 -9.94 -1.22
C HIS A 74 -15.36 -8.87 -2.09
N PRO A 75 -14.10 -8.48 -1.83
CA PRO A 75 -13.45 -7.40 -2.56
C PRO A 75 -13.30 -7.73 -4.04
N ARG A 76 -13.35 -6.68 -4.86
CA ARG A 76 -13.37 -6.82 -6.32
C ARG A 76 -12.03 -6.42 -6.93
N CYS A 77 -11.59 -7.18 -7.93
CA CYS A 77 -10.50 -6.74 -8.78
C CYS A 77 -10.95 -5.54 -9.62
N TRP A 78 -10.08 -4.57 -9.81
CA TRP A 78 -10.37 -3.36 -10.56
C TRP A 78 -10.77 -3.65 -12.02
N ALA A 79 -10.19 -4.69 -12.62
CA ALA A 79 -10.50 -5.11 -13.99
C ALA A 79 -11.98 -5.42 -14.22
N LEU A 80 -12.66 -5.94 -13.19
CA LEU A 80 -14.09 -6.24 -13.25
C LEU A 80 -14.95 -5.00 -13.50
N ASN A 81 -14.51 -3.83 -13.04
CA ASN A 81 -15.22 -2.57 -13.30
C ASN A 81 -15.13 -2.15 -14.78
N HIS A 82 -14.20 -2.73 -15.53
CA HIS A 82 -14.02 -2.54 -16.96
C HIS A 82 -14.55 -3.73 -17.80
N GLY A 83 -15.26 -4.67 -17.16
CA GLY A 83 -15.94 -5.78 -17.83
C GLY A 83 -15.05 -6.98 -18.19
N TYR A 84 -13.86 -7.10 -17.59
CA TYR A 84 -12.97 -8.25 -17.81
C TYR A 84 -12.32 -8.74 -16.51
N THR A 85 -11.61 -9.86 -16.58
CA THR A 85 -10.74 -10.41 -15.54
C THR A 85 -9.36 -10.68 -16.13
N HIS A 86 -8.34 -10.78 -15.28
CA HIS A 86 -6.97 -11.08 -15.76
C HIS A 86 -6.78 -12.56 -16.13
N GLY A 87 -7.75 -13.42 -15.80
CA GLY A 87 -7.64 -14.86 -16.07
C GLY A 87 -6.62 -15.55 -15.16
N LEU A 88 -5.97 -16.59 -15.70
CA LEU A 88 -4.98 -17.38 -14.98
C LEU A 88 -3.60 -16.71 -15.12
N ILE A 89 -3.06 -16.17 -14.03
CA ILE A 89 -1.83 -15.37 -14.02
C ILE A 89 -0.91 -15.77 -12.87
N ASN A 90 0.39 -15.58 -13.07
CA ASN A 90 1.44 -15.70 -12.05
C ASN A 90 1.78 -14.34 -11.41
N VAL A 91 2.72 -14.33 -10.44
CA VAL A 91 3.08 -13.11 -9.69
C VAL A 91 3.64 -12.00 -10.58
N SER A 92 4.43 -12.33 -11.61
CA SER A 92 5.01 -11.33 -12.53
C SER A 92 3.93 -10.67 -13.38
N GLU A 93 2.99 -11.46 -13.88
CA GLU A 93 1.82 -10.97 -14.63
C GLU A 93 0.90 -10.16 -13.72
N ALA A 94 0.70 -10.60 -12.48
CA ALA A 94 -0.11 -9.89 -11.49
C ALA A 94 0.47 -8.52 -11.11
N LEU A 95 1.80 -8.39 -11.04
CA LEU A 95 2.49 -7.10 -10.85
C LEU A 95 2.34 -6.21 -12.09
N ARG A 96 2.61 -6.74 -13.28
CA ARG A 96 2.48 -6.01 -14.54
C ARG A 96 1.09 -5.41 -14.73
N ASP A 97 0.06 -6.21 -14.47
CA ASP A 97 -1.34 -5.85 -14.71
C ASP A 97 -2.00 -5.28 -13.44
N SER A 98 -1.25 -5.15 -12.36
CA SER A 98 -1.75 -4.66 -11.07
C SER A 98 -3.01 -5.40 -10.58
N CYS A 99 -3.06 -6.72 -10.73
CA CYS A 99 -4.23 -7.53 -10.40
C CYS A 99 -4.50 -7.56 -8.88
N ASN A 100 -5.59 -6.99 -8.43
CA ASN A 100 -5.96 -7.02 -7.02
C ASN A 100 -6.32 -8.43 -6.54
N TYR A 101 -7.04 -9.20 -7.36
CA TYR A 101 -7.48 -10.54 -7.00
C TYR A 101 -6.32 -11.45 -6.62
N PHE A 102 -5.23 -11.42 -7.40
CA PHE A 102 -4.03 -12.20 -7.10
C PHE A 102 -3.49 -11.87 -5.70
N PHE A 103 -3.40 -10.58 -5.38
CA PHE A 103 -2.87 -10.14 -4.09
C PHE A 103 -3.84 -10.34 -2.93
N TYR A 104 -5.15 -10.35 -3.16
CA TYR A 104 -6.12 -10.81 -2.15
C TYR A 104 -5.86 -12.27 -1.78
N ASP A 105 -5.58 -13.12 -2.77
CA ASP A 105 -5.26 -14.53 -2.53
C ASP A 105 -3.93 -14.69 -1.79
N VAL A 106 -2.92 -13.89 -2.11
CA VAL A 106 -1.65 -13.85 -1.35
C VAL A 106 -1.91 -13.50 0.12
N GLY A 107 -2.67 -12.45 0.39
CA GLY A 107 -3.02 -12.05 1.77
C GLY A 107 -3.80 -13.13 2.52
N TYR A 108 -4.72 -13.78 1.85
CA TYR A 108 -5.48 -14.90 2.41
C TYR A 108 -4.59 -16.11 2.72
N ARG A 109 -3.65 -16.44 1.84
CA ARG A 109 -2.66 -17.52 2.07
C ARG A 109 -1.74 -17.20 3.26
N LEU A 110 -1.30 -15.95 3.40
CA LEU A 110 -0.52 -15.52 4.56
C LEU A 110 -1.33 -15.69 5.86
N ALA A 111 -2.61 -15.31 5.85
CA ALA A 111 -3.51 -15.40 7.00
C ALA A 111 -3.98 -16.83 7.32
N THR A 112 -3.81 -17.77 6.39
CA THR A 112 -4.20 -19.19 6.56
C THR A 112 -3.02 -20.15 6.54
N ASN A 113 -1.80 -19.63 6.61
CA ASN A 113 -0.60 -20.44 6.43
C ASN A 113 -0.73 -21.39 5.23
N ASN A 114 -0.99 -20.80 4.05
CA ASN A 114 -1.23 -21.50 2.80
C ASN A 114 -2.35 -22.56 2.89
N PHE A 115 -3.52 -22.15 3.39
CA PHE A 115 -4.73 -22.97 3.60
C PHE A 115 -4.59 -24.10 4.62
N SER A 116 -3.52 -24.13 5.42
CA SER A 116 -3.30 -25.18 6.41
C SER A 116 -3.95 -24.88 7.78
N THR A 117 -4.30 -23.61 8.04
CA THR A 117 -5.00 -23.16 9.26
C THR A 117 -6.25 -22.37 8.92
N SER A 118 -7.10 -22.13 9.91
CA SER A 118 -8.19 -21.16 9.79
C SER A 118 -7.63 -19.77 9.49
N TYR A 119 -8.44 -18.96 8.82
CA TYR A 119 -8.10 -17.56 8.55
C TYR A 119 -7.92 -16.78 9.86
N ASP A 120 -6.79 -16.09 9.98
CA ASP A 120 -6.44 -15.28 11.14
C ASP A 120 -5.77 -13.97 10.69
N ASP A 121 -6.45 -12.85 10.94
CA ASP A 121 -5.95 -11.51 10.56
C ASP A 121 -4.60 -11.21 11.17
N ALA A 122 -4.40 -11.53 12.46
CA ALA A 122 -3.15 -11.23 13.17
C ALA A 122 -1.95 -11.94 12.54
N THR A 123 -2.11 -13.20 12.15
CA THR A 123 -1.06 -13.97 11.45
C THR A 123 -0.74 -13.36 10.09
N GLY A 124 -1.75 -13.01 9.31
CA GLY A 124 -1.56 -12.42 7.99
C GLY A 124 -0.90 -11.04 8.05
N ILE A 125 -1.36 -10.18 8.97
CA ILE A 125 -0.82 -8.83 9.16
C ILE A 125 0.61 -8.88 9.68
N SER A 126 0.93 -9.74 10.67
CA SER A 126 2.29 -9.84 11.19
C SER A 126 3.31 -10.17 10.11
N LYS A 127 2.94 -11.01 9.14
CA LYS A 127 3.81 -11.31 7.99
C LYS A 127 4.00 -10.09 7.09
N ILE A 128 2.93 -9.38 6.78
CA ILE A 128 3.02 -8.16 5.95
C ILE A 128 3.88 -7.09 6.62
N GLN A 129 3.71 -6.90 7.94
CA GLN A 129 4.52 -5.97 8.74
C GLN A 129 5.99 -6.39 8.78
N GLU A 130 6.28 -7.67 8.98
CA GLU A 130 7.64 -8.22 8.96
C GLU A 130 8.38 -7.87 7.67
N TYR A 131 7.76 -8.10 6.50
CA TYR A 131 8.41 -7.80 5.21
C TYR A 131 8.45 -6.31 4.88
N ALA A 132 7.48 -5.52 5.34
CA ALA A 132 7.54 -4.07 5.24
C ALA A 132 8.71 -3.51 6.06
N SER A 133 8.91 -4.01 7.29
CA SER A 133 10.03 -3.66 8.16
C SER A 133 11.38 -4.07 7.55
N LEU A 134 11.51 -5.30 7.06
CA LEU A 134 12.72 -5.76 6.36
C LEU A 134 13.10 -4.90 5.15
N LEU A 135 12.13 -4.20 4.57
CA LEU A 135 12.35 -3.26 3.47
C LEU A 135 12.49 -1.79 3.93
N GLY A 136 12.57 -1.55 5.25
CA GLY A 136 12.77 -0.22 5.84
C GLY A 136 11.56 0.70 5.74
N LEU A 137 10.35 0.14 5.65
CA LEU A 137 9.14 0.95 5.48
C LEU A 137 8.48 1.37 6.80
N ASP A 138 9.00 0.91 7.93
CA ASP A 138 8.51 1.20 9.29
C ASP A 138 9.44 2.15 10.07
N GLU A 139 10.46 2.69 9.43
CA GLU A 139 11.40 3.63 10.03
C GLU A 139 11.54 4.90 9.18
N THR A 140 11.94 5.99 9.83
CA THR A 140 12.21 7.25 9.14
C THR A 140 13.42 7.10 8.22
N THR A 141 13.47 7.93 7.15
CA THR A 141 14.56 7.85 6.15
C THR A 141 15.88 8.45 6.63
N GLY A 142 15.83 9.23 7.72
CA GLY A 142 17.00 9.94 8.27
C GLY A 142 17.38 11.20 7.49
N VAL A 143 16.48 11.77 6.68
CA VAL A 143 16.71 13.07 6.05
C VAL A 143 16.83 14.15 7.14
N GLU A 144 17.62 15.21 6.87
CA GLU A 144 17.89 16.29 7.83
C GLU A 144 16.71 17.24 8.07
N ILE A 145 15.62 17.08 7.33
CA ILE A 145 14.39 17.88 7.46
C ILE A 145 13.31 17.07 8.15
N GLU A 146 12.31 17.73 8.72
CA GLU A 146 11.19 17.08 9.39
C GLU A 146 10.45 16.13 8.46
N GLU A 147 10.28 14.89 8.91
CA GLU A 147 9.47 13.88 8.25
C GLU A 147 8.49 13.24 9.24
N ASN A 148 7.35 12.78 8.75
CA ASN A 148 6.39 12.05 9.57
C ASN A 148 6.83 10.60 9.80
N ASP A 149 6.52 10.09 10.99
CA ASP A 149 6.73 8.68 11.29
C ASP A 149 5.94 7.79 10.34
N PRO A 150 6.53 6.70 9.86
CA PRO A 150 5.84 5.71 9.05
C PRO A 150 4.74 5.00 9.82
N GLN A 151 3.76 4.50 9.08
CA GLN A 151 2.69 3.68 9.61
C GLN A 151 2.38 2.55 8.64
N ILE A 152 2.49 1.30 9.11
CA ILE A 152 2.12 0.11 8.35
C ILE A 152 0.75 -0.38 8.81
N ALA A 153 0.03 -1.08 7.93
CA ALA A 153 -1.25 -1.69 8.26
C ALA A 153 -1.18 -2.58 9.50
N ASP A 154 -2.19 -2.50 10.31
CA ASP A 154 -2.38 -3.27 11.55
C ASP A 154 -3.60 -4.21 11.48
N GLU A 155 -4.39 -4.13 10.40
CA GLU A 155 -5.60 -4.92 10.19
C GLU A 155 -5.78 -5.36 8.73
N TYR A 156 -6.61 -6.37 8.51
CA TYR A 156 -7.11 -6.80 7.20
C TYR A 156 -6.02 -7.17 6.17
N PRO A 157 -5.32 -8.30 6.36
CA PRO A 157 -4.18 -8.69 5.51
C PRO A 157 -4.51 -8.74 4.02
N VAL A 158 -5.70 -9.19 3.64
CA VAL A 158 -6.14 -9.25 2.25
C VAL A 158 -6.17 -7.85 1.60
N MET A 159 -6.65 -6.83 2.33
CA MET A 159 -6.66 -5.46 1.83
C MET A 159 -5.29 -4.79 1.95
N ALA A 160 -4.52 -5.18 2.96
CA ALA A 160 -3.16 -4.68 3.17
C ALA A 160 -2.24 -5.00 1.98
N THR A 161 -2.36 -6.19 1.38
CA THR A 161 -1.54 -6.60 0.23
C THR A 161 -1.67 -5.71 -1.01
N ILE A 162 -2.75 -4.94 -1.13
CA ILE A 162 -2.94 -3.97 -2.22
C ILE A 162 -2.77 -2.52 -1.77
N GLY A 163 -2.18 -2.30 -0.59
CA GLY A 163 -2.01 -0.97 -0.03
C GLY A 163 -3.27 -0.34 0.55
N GLN A 164 -4.25 -1.16 0.95
CA GLN A 164 -5.48 -0.77 1.63
C GLN A 164 -5.71 -1.69 2.82
N SER A 165 -6.22 -1.19 3.93
CA SER A 165 -6.31 -1.95 5.18
C SER A 165 -7.72 -2.35 5.59
N ASN A 166 -8.77 -1.77 5.04
CA ASN A 166 -10.15 -2.12 5.40
C ASN A 166 -11.17 -1.82 4.31
N ASN A 167 -12.42 -2.22 4.56
CA ASN A 167 -13.55 -2.05 3.64
C ASN A 167 -13.96 -0.60 3.43
N ASN A 168 -13.66 0.26 4.39
CA ASN A 168 -13.96 1.68 4.34
C ASN A 168 -12.80 2.47 3.75
N TYR A 169 -11.87 1.78 3.09
CA TYR A 169 -10.69 2.38 2.48
C TYR A 169 -9.77 3.08 3.48
N ALA A 170 -9.78 2.62 4.75
CA ALA A 170 -8.74 3.02 5.66
C ALA A 170 -7.42 2.60 5.06
N THR A 171 -6.58 3.57 4.90
CA THR A 171 -5.38 3.45 4.09
C THR A 171 -4.21 3.07 4.96
N ILE A 172 -3.42 2.12 4.49
CA ILE A 172 -2.09 1.93 5.01
C ILE A 172 -1.31 3.18 4.68
N GLN A 173 -0.89 3.87 5.71
CA GLN A 173 0.02 4.98 5.56
C GLN A 173 1.42 4.43 5.79
N LEU A 174 2.21 4.43 4.76
CA LEU A 174 3.65 4.18 4.88
C LEU A 174 4.34 5.51 5.10
N GLY A 175 5.26 5.54 6.03
CA GLY A 175 6.20 6.62 6.16
C GLY A 175 7.03 6.75 4.87
N ARG A 176 7.59 7.87 4.62
CA ARG A 176 8.27 8.20 3.37
C ARG A 176 9.71 8.50 3.57
#